data_b995745842aeb118d2a0de3692d88ec7
#
_entry.id   b995745842aeb118d2a0de3692d88ec7
#
_cell.length_a   1.000
_cell.length_b   1.000
_cell.length_c   1.000
_cell.angle_alpha   90.00
_cell.angle_beta   90.00
_cell.angle_gamma   90.00
#
_symmetry.space_group_name_H-M   'P 1'
#
loop_
_entity.id
_entity.type
_entity.pdbx_description
1 polymer ?
#
loop_
_entity_poly.entity_id
_entity_poly.type
_entity_poly.pdbx_seq_one_letter_code
_entity_poly.pdbx_strand_id
1 'polypeptide(L)'
;MKILKTVQKVPGGMMVIPLLLGVILNTVCPSLLQAGGYVTALWSSGGANTAIAIFLFCVGAQIQLRQGGQILKRGFVLLFAKFLAGAVLGWVIGAIFGTAGVLGLSTLAIISAVTNSNGGLFMSLAGTFGDDTDIAAQAILNINDGPFLTLVAVGASGMADIPLQSILCAVAPILVGLILGNLDKDIADFLKPGLNVLIPFFAFCLGAGISLGNLVTGGLSGILLGVICVAWSGLFCILADKFILKRPGYAGAALSSAAGKGKCHNCCGKYNA
;
A
#
# COMPACT_ATOMS: atom_id res chain seq x y z
N MET A 1 -3.69 22.08 -21.98
CA MET A 1 -4.39 21.36 -20.90
C MET A 1 -3.43 21.16 -19.71
N LYS A 2 -3.92 21.36 -18.47
CA LYS A 2 -3.09 21.17 -17.24
C LYS A 2 -3.46 19.84 -16.58
N ILE A 3 -3.26 18.72 -17.29
CA ILE A 3 -3.71 17.37 -16.87
C ILE A 3 -3.23 17.05 -15.46
N LEU A 4 -1.93 17.17 -15.19
CA LEU A 4 -1.34 16.87 -13.89
C LEU A 4 -1.99 17.67 -12.76
N LYS A 5 -2.17 18.98 -12.94
CA LYS A 5 -2.82 19.83 -11.94
C LYS A 5 -4.28 19.44 -11.69
N THR A 6 -4.98 18.95 -12.71
CA THR A 6 -6.36 18.49 -12.57
C THR A 6 -6.42 17.18 -11.79
N VAL A 7 -5.53 16.24 -12.08
CA VAL A 7 -5.42 14.97 -11.36
C VAL A 7 -5.06 15.20 -9.88
N GLN A 8 -4.15 16.11 -9.60
CA GLN A 8 -3.72 16.45 -8.23
C GLN A 8 -4.80 17.14 -7.38
N LYS A 9 -5.84 17.74 -8.01
CA LYS A 9 -6.98 18.30 -7.26
C LYS A 9 -7.87 17.23 -6.63
N VAL A 10 -7.85 16.02 -7.18
CA VAL A 10 -8.62 14.89 -6.63
C VAL A 10 -7.79 14.24 -5.52
N PRO A 11 -8.31 14.09 -4.29
CA PRO A 11 -7.63 13.38 -3.23
C PRO A 11 -7.26 11.96 -3.68
N GLY A 12 -5.97 11.61 -3.66
CA GLY A 12 -5.49 10.33 -4.19
C GLY A 12 -5.56 10.20 -5.72
N GLY A 13 -5.85 11.28 -6.46
CA GLY A 13 -6.06 11.25 -7.91
C GLY A 13 -4.90 10.69 -8.71
N MET A 14 -3.67 10.90 -8.24
CA MET A 14 -2.46 10.31 -8.84
C MET A 14 -2.45 8.77 -8.83
N MET A 15 -3.21 8.16 -7.94
CA MET A 15 -3.37 6.71 -7.87
C MET A 15 -4.71 6.24 -8.49
N VAL A 16 -5.82 6.88 -8.11
CA VAL A 16 -7.16 6.44 -8.49
C VAL A 16 -7.42 6.58 -9.99
N ILE A 17 -7.03 7.71 -10.59
CA ILE A 17 -7.30 7.96 -12.02
C ILE A 17 -6.53 7.00 -12.92
N PRO A 18 -5.20 6.80 -12.78
CA PRO A 18 -4.49 5.80 -13.57
C PRO A 18 -4.99 4.37 -13.34
N LEU A 19 -5.36 4.01 -12.11
CA LEU A 19 -5.92 2.70 -11.80
C LEU A 19 -7.22 2.46 -12.57
N LEU A 20 -8.14 3.41 -12.55
CA LEU A 20 -9.40 3.32 -13.31
C LEU A 20 -9.16 3.25 -14.82
N LEU A 21 -8.20 4.02 -15.34
CA LEU A 21 -7.80 3.93 -16.75
C LEU A 21 -7.28 2.53 -17.09
N GLY A 22 -6.47 1.92 -16.22
CA GLY A 22 -5.99 0.55 -16.39
C GLY A 22 -7.15 -0.47 -16.43
N VAL A 23 -8.13 -0.34 -15.51
CA VAL A 23 -9.34 -1.18 -15.48
C VAL A 23 -10.15 -1.05 -16.77
N ILE A 24 -10.38 0.18 -17.23
CA ILE A 24 -11.14 0.45 -18.46
C ILE A 24 -10.43 -0.16 -19.66
N LEU A 25 -9.14 0.11 -19.84
CA LEU A 25 -8.36 -0.41 -20.96
C LEU A 25 -8.28 -1.94 -20.95
N ASN A 26 -8.09 -2.56 -19.80
CA ASN A 26 -8.09 -4.01 -19.68
C ASN A 26 -9.47 -4.63 -19.98
N THR A 27 -10.54 -3.89 -19.76
CA THR A 27 -11.89 -4.37 -20.04
C THR A 27 -12.26 -4.19 -21.52
N VAL A 28 -11.90 -3.06 -22.14
CA VAL A 28 -12.30 -2.71 -23.50
C VAL A 28 -11.35 -3.29 -24.55
N CYS A 29 -10.04 -3.19 -24.29
CA CYS A 29 -8.98 -3.62 -25.23
C CYS A 29 -7.81 -4.31 -24.52
N PRO A 30 -8.00 -5.51 -23.94
CA PRO A 30 -6.94 -6.22 -23.21
C PRO A 30 -5.73 -6.54 -24.11
N SER A 31 -5.94 -6.77 -25.40
CA SER A 31 -4.89 -7.04 -26.37
C SER A 31 -3.88 -5.89 -26.53
N LEU A 32 -4.34 -4.65 -26.34
CA LEU A 32 -3.46 -3.48 -26.41
C LEU A 32 -2.40 -3.51 -25.29
N LEU A 33 -2.77 -3.96 -24.09
CA LEU A 33 -1.86 -4.07 -22.95
C LEU A 33 -0.89 -5.27 -23.08
N GLN A 34 -1.20 -6.20 -23.98
CA GLN A 34 -0.42 -7.40 -24.25
C GLN A 34 0.23 -7.38 -25.64
N ALA A 35 0.40 -6.21 -26.24
CA ALA A 35 0.99 -6.05 -27.56
C ALA A 35 2.47 -6.48 -27.66
N GLY A 36 3.10 -6.79 -26.54
CA GLY A 36 4.49 -7.24 -26.46
C GLY A 36 5.49 -6.13 -26.13
N GLY A 37 6.76 -6.51 -25.98
CA GLY A 37 7.88 -5.58 -25.73
C GLY A 37 7.65 -4.64 -24.56
N TYR A 38 8.00 -3.39 -24.75
CA TYR A 38 7.91 -2.36 -23.71
C TYR A 38 6.47 -1.99 -23.31
N VAL A 39 5.50 -2.19 -24.20
CA VAL A 39 4.09 -1.94 -23.90
C VAL A 39 3.62 -2.89 -22.80
N THR A 40 3.83 -4.20 -22.99
CA THR A 40 3.47 -5.19 -21.99
C THR A 40 4.30 -5.05 -20.72
N ALA A 41 5.60 -4.76 -20.81
CA ALA A 41 6.46 -4.58 -19.65
C ALA A 41 6.03 -3.42 -18.76
N LEU A 42 5.55 -2.31 -19.36
CA LEU A 42 5.20 -1.09 -18.62
C LEU A 42 3.72 -0.99 -18.27
N TRP A 43 2.81 -1.47 -19.13
CA TRP A 43 1.38 -1.18 -19.02
C TRP A 43 0.51 -2.40 -18.68
N SER A 44 1.09 -3.59 -18.57
CA SER A 44 0.38 -4.77 -18.10
C SER A 44 0.43 -4.93 -16.58
N SER A 45 -0.39 -5.83 -16.05
CA SER A 45 -0.33 -6.23 -14.64
C SER A 45 1.05 -6.75 -14.19
N GLY A 46 1.84 -7.30 -15.11
CA GLY A 46 3.21 -7.74 -14.84
C GLY A 46 4.17 -6.59 -14.53
N GLY A 47 3.94 -5.40 -15.10
CA GLY A 47 4.75 -4.20 -14.83
C GLY A 47 4.60 -3.65 -13.41
N ALA A 48 3.51 -3.99 -12.70
CA ALA A 48 3.24 -3.53 -11.35
C ALA A 48 4.38 -3.88 -10.39
N ASN A 49 4.89 -5.12 -10.43
CA ASN A 49 5.94 -5.58 -9.52
C ASN A 49 7.24 -4.79 -9.71
N THR A 50 7.63 -4.53 -10.96
CA THR A 50 8.82 -3.74 -11.26
C THR A 50 8.68 -2.30 -10.79
N ALA A 51 7.54 -1.65 -11.09
CA ALA A 51 7.29 -0.28 -10.68
C ALA A 51 7.20 -0.14 -9.15
N ILE A 52 6.58 -1.11 -8.46
CA ILE A 52 6.52 -1.16 -6.99
C ILE A 52 7.92 -1.39 -6.40
N ALA A 53 8.73 -2.28 -6.97
CA ALA A 53 10.10 -2.52 -6.48
C ALA A 53 10.96 -1.25 -6.55
N ILE A 54 10.91 -0.51 -7.68
CA ILE A 54 11.61 0.76 -7.83
C ILE A 54 11.03 1.81 -6.85
N PHE A 55 9.72 1.86 -6.69
CA PHE A 55 9.07 2.74 -5.71
C PHE A 55 9.56 2.45 -4.29
N LEU A 56 9.59 1.18 -3.86
CA LEU A 56 10.07 0.78 -2.53
C LEU A 56 11.56 1.10 -2.33
N PHE A 57 12.38 1.00 -3.37
CA PHE A 57 13.77 1.44 -3.35
C PHE A 57 13.87 2.96 -3.11
N CYS A 58 13.07 3.77 -3.83
CA CYS A 58 13.00 5.22 -3.61
C CYS A 58 12.50 5.55 -2.19
N VAL A 59 11.50 4.82 -1.68
CA VAL A 59 10.98 4.93 -0.31
C VAL A 59 12.10 4.70 0.70
N GLY A 60 12.84 3.59 0.55
CA GLY A 60 13.96 3.25 1.41
C GLY A 60 14.98 4.38 1.52
N ALA A 61 15.32 5.00 0.38
CA ALA A 61 16.29 6.10 0.34
C ALA A 61 15.82 7.36 1.09
N GLN A 62 14.52 7.56 1.28
CA GLN A 62 13.98 8.67 2.05
C GLN A 62 13.97 8.42 3.57
N ILE A 63 14.13 7.18 4.01
CA ILE A 63 14.18 6.85 5.45
C ILE A 63 15.55 7.26 5.99
N GLN A 64 15.65 8.46 6.52
CA GLN A 64 16.90 8.94 7.11
C GLN A 64 16.93 8.65 8.60
N LEU A 65 17.84 7.76 9.02
CA LEU A 65 18.00 7.36 10.42
C LEU A 65 18.46 8.52 11.34
N ARG A 66 19.05 9.56 10.76
CA ARG A 66 19.49 10.77 11.46
C ARG A 66 18.39 11.83 11.66
N GLN A 67 17.25 11.67 10.98
CA GLN A 67 16.13 12.61 11.14
C GLN A 67 15.44 12.33 12.48
N GLY A 68 15.57 13.26 13.40
CA GLY A 68 14.96 13.40 14.73
C GLY A 68 14.09 12.24 15.26
N GLY A 69 14.36 11.80 16.47
CA GLY A 69 13.67 10.68 17.12
C GLY A 69 12.12 10.79 17.10
N GLN A 70 11.56 11.99 16.91
CA GLN A 70 10.11 12.19 16.82
C GLN A 70 9.52 11.69 15.50
N ILE A 71 10.18 11.87 14.36
CA ILE A 71 9.74 11.38 13.06
C ILE A 71 9.71 9.85 13.07
N LEU A 72 10.81 9.25 13.55
CA LEU A 72 10.91 7.79 13.68
C LEU A 72 9.83 7.26 14.63
N LYS A 73 9.67 7.88 15.81
CA LYS A 73 8.66 7.49 16.79
C LYS A 73 7.24 7.54 16.20
N ARG A 74 6.87 8.64 15.55
CA ARG A 74 5.52 8.79 14.94
C ARG A 74 5.30 7.76 13.83
N GLY A 75 6.26 7.64 12.91
CA GLY A 75 6.17 6.70 11.80
C GLY A 75 6.04 5.26 12.28
N PHE A 76 6.91 4.81 13.19
CA PHE A 76 6.87 3.43 13.68
C PHE A 76 5.64 3.13 14.54
N VAL A 77 5.19 4.06 15.40
CA VAL A 77 4.00 3.86 16.23
C VAL A 77 2.76 3.71 15.34
N LEU A 78 2.58 4.58 14.37
CA LEU A 78 1.44 4.52 13.44
C LEU A 78 1.51 3.30 12.53
N LEU A 79 2.70 2.97 12.02
CA LEU A 79 2.94 1.78 11.21
C LEU A 79 2.57 0.50 11.98
N PHE A 80 3.04 0.40 13.21
CA PHE A 80 2.76 -0.75 14.06
C PHE A 80 1.29 -0.84 14.45
N ALA A 81 0.64 0.29 14.77
CA ALA A 81 -0.79 0.33 15.06
C ALA A 81 -1.63 -0.16 13.88
N LYS A 82 -1.29 0.26 12.66
CA LYS A 82 -1.96 -0.19 11.43
C LYS A 82 -1.75 -1.69 11.19
N PHE A 83 -0.52 -2.16 11.33
CA PHE A 83 -0.17 -3.58 11.22
C PHE A 83 -0.94 -4.41 12.26
N LEU A 84 -0.94 -3.98 13.52
CA LEU A 84 -1.61 -4.68 14.61
C LEU A 84 -3.13 -4.76 14.37
N ALA A 85 -3.75 -3.67 13.89
CA ALA A 85 -5.16 -3.67 13.54
C ALA A 85 -5.50 -4.77 12.52
N GLY A 86 -4.68 -4.92 11.47
CA GLY A 86 -4.87 -5.95 10.46
C GLY A 86 -4.58 -7.36 10.96
N ALA A 87 -3.51 -7.53 11.74
CA ALA A 87 -3.12 -8.81 12.30
C ALA A 87 -4.18 -9.34 13.29
N VAL A 88 -4.66 -8.48 14.21
CA VAL A 88 -5.70 -8.84 15.19
C VAL A 88 -7.01 -9.20 14.50
N LEU A 89 -7.48 -8.37 13.56
CA LEU A 89 -8.73 -8.66 12.86
C LEU A 89 -8.63 -9.95 12.03
N GLY A 90 -7.51 -10.14 11.35
CA GLY A 90 -7.26 -11.33 10.56
C GLY A 90 -7.16 -12.59 11.41
N TRP A 91 -6.50 -12.52 12.56
CA TRP A 91 -6.42 -13.64 13.50
C TRP A 91 -7.80 -13.99 14.04
N VAL A 92 -8.60 -13.01 14.48
CA VAL A 92 -9.96 -13.23 15.00
C VAL A 92 -10.86 -13.88 13.95
N ILE A 93 -10.88 -13.32 12.72
CA ILE A 93 -11.70 -13.85 11.64
C ILE A 93 -11.19 -15.23 11.20
N GLY A 94 -9.88 -15.42 11.11
CA GLY A 94 -9.26 -16.68 10.77
C GLY A 94 -9.57 -17.79 11.79
N ALA A 95 -9.57 -17.45 13.08
CA ALA A 95 -9.91 -18.40 14.16
C ALA A 95 -11.39 -18.81 14.17
N ILE A 96 -12.30 -17.88 13.82
CA ILE A 96 -13.75 -18.13 13.85
C ILE A 96 -14.25 -18.75 12.53
N PHE A 97 -13.82 -18.21 11.40
CA PHE A 97 -14.36 -18.54 10.06
C PHE A 97 -13.37 -19.27 9.16
N GLY A 98 -12.15 -19.52 9.62
CA GLY A 98 -11.09 -20.12 8.82
C GLY A 98 -10.64 -19.23 7.64
N THR A 99 -10.09 -19.86 6.62
CA THR A 99 -9.59 -19.16 5.42
C THR A 99 -10.70 -18.60 4.53
N ALA A 100 -11.92 -19.17 4.61
CA ALA A 100 -13.07 -18.75 3.82
C ALA A 100 -13.51 -17.32 4.16
N GLY A 101 -13.29 -16.87 5.41
CA GLY A 101 -13.61 -15.52 5.84
C GLY A 101 -15.11 -15.30 6.09
N VAL A 102 -15.56 -14.05 5.95
CA VAL A 102 -16.92 -13.63 6.32
C VAL A 102 -17.51 -12.70 5.25
N LEU A 103 -18.82 -12.77 5.02
CA LEU A 103 -19.56 -11.89 4.09
C LEU A 103 -19.01 -11.88 2.66
N GLY A 104 -18.52 -13.02 2.18
CA GLY A 104 -17.92 -13.13 0.84
C GLY A 104 -16.50 -12.56 0.72
N LEU A 105 -15.89 -12.17 1.85
CA LEU A 105 -14.52 -11.67 1.93
C LEU A 105 -13.64 -12.75 2.56
N SER A 106 -12.62 -13.20 1.83
CA SER A 106 -11.62 -14.12 2.39
C SER A 106 -10.83 -13.45 3.50
N THR A 107 -10.42 -14.22 4.50
CA THR A 107 -9.61 -13.72 5.61
C THR A 107 -8.32 -13.06 5.11
N LEU A 108 -7.72 -13.61 4.05
CA LEU A 108 -6.55 -13.03 3.39
C LEU A 108 -6.84 -11.62 2.80
N ALA A 109 -8.00 -11.45 2.16
CA ALA A 109 -8.39 -10.15 1.62
C ALA A 109 -8.58 -9.11 2.73
N ILE A 110 -9.16 -9.52 3.87
CA ILE A 110 -9.36 -8.64 5.03
C ILE A 110 -8.02 -8.24 5.64
N ILE A 111 -7.11 -9.17 5.89
CA ILE A 111 -5.76 -8.87 6.38
C ILE A 111 -5.06 -7.89 5.44
N SER A 112 -5.02 -8.21 4.14
CA SER A 112 -4.34 -7.40 3.15
C SER A 112 -4.89 -5.97 3.08
N ALA A 113 -6.20 -5.79 3.19
CA ALA A 113 -6.82 -4.47 3.15
C ALA A 113 -6.55 -3.67 4.43
N VAL A 114 -6.67 -4.31 5.60
CA VAL A 114 -6.58 -3.63 6.88
C VAL A 114 -5.14 -3.32 7.28
N THR A 115 -4.18 -4.20 6.96
CA THR A 115 -2.76 -3.94 7.21
C THR A 115 -2.17 -2.88 6.27
N ASN A 116 -2.69 -2.74 5.07
CA ASN A 116 -2.16 -1.82 4.07
C ASN A 116 -2.67 -0.38 4.27
N SER A 117 -1.92 0.61 3.81
CA SER A 117 -2.28 2.03 3.86
C SER A 117 -2.23 2.66 2.47
N ASN A 118 -2.85 3.84 2.34
CA ASN A 118 -2.78 4.65 1.14
C ASN A 118 -1.91 5.88 1.42
N GLY A 119 -0.62 5.79 1.04
CA GLY A 119 0.34 6.86 1.24
C GLY A 119 -0.05 8.17 0.56
N GLY A 120 -0.67 8.12 -0.62
CA GLY A 120 -1.14 9.31 -1.32
C GLY A 120 -2.25 10.05 -0.57
N LEU A 121 -3.22 9.30 0.00
CA LEU A 121 -4.28 9.89 0.81
C LEU A 121 -3.74 10.40 2.14
N PHE A 122 -2.84 9.65 2.78
CA PHE A 122 -2.18 10.10 4.00
C PHE A 122 -1.47 11.44 3.79
N MET A 123 -0.66 11.56 2.74
CA MET A 123 0.05 12.80 2.41
C MET A 123 -0.90 13.97 2.16
N SER A 124 -2.01 13.74 1.47
CA SER A 124 -3.02 14.77 1.21
C SER A 124 -3.67 15.27 2.51
N LEU A 125 -4.01 14.37 3.42
CA LEU A 125 -4.64 14.70 4.68
C LEU A 125 -3.63 15.25 5.71
N ALA A 126 -2.46 14.66 5.81
CA ALA A 126 -1.39 15.13 6.70
C ALA A 126 -0.87 16.52 6.29
N GLY A 127 -0.82 16.80 4.98
CA GLY A 127 -0.48 18.13 4.47
C GLY A 127 -1.53 19.20 4.76
N THR A 128 -2.78 18.81 5.05
CA THR A 128 -3.88 19.74 5.34
C THR A 128 -4.11 19.91 6.84
N PHE A 129 -4.02 18.83 7.61
CA PHE A 129 -4.42 18.78 9.03
C PHE A 129 -3.27 18.42 9.98
N GLY A 130 -2.16 17.89 9.48
CA GLY A 130 -0.99 17.47 10.22
C GLY A 130 0.09 18.56 10.31
N ASP A 131 1.27 18.16 10.76
CA ASP A 131 2.47 18.97 10.81
C ASP A 131 3.59 18.41 9.91
N ASP A 132 4.70 19.16 9.77
CA ASP A 132 5.85 18.74 8.96
C ASP A 132 6.45 17.40 9.41
N THR A 133 6.33 17.06 10.69
CA THR A 133 6.79 15.79 11.24
C THR A 133 5.90 14.64 10.76
N ASP A 134 4.60 14.86 10.59
CA ASP A 134 3.68 13.87 10.03
C ASP A 134 3.97 13.63 8.54
N ILE A 135 4.23 14.71 7.80
CA ILE A 135 4.63 14.61 6.40
C ILE A 135 5.94 13.83 6.28
N ALA A 136 6.93 14.12 7.12
CA ALA A 136 8.20 13.40 7.14
C ALA A 136 8.07 11.93 7.57
N ALA A 137 7.13 11.61 8.48
CA ALA A 137 6.84 10.23 8.91
C ALA A 137 6.30 9.35 7.77
N GLN A 138 5.80 9.96 6.68
CA GLN A 138 5.36 9.23 5.50
C GLN A 138 6.45 8.30 4.92
N ALA A 139 7.71 8.69 4.99
CA ALA A 139 8.81 7.85 4.53
C ALA A 139 8.80 6.47 5.22
N ILE A 140 8.48 6.43 6.52
CA ILE A 140 8.38 5.19 7.29
C ILE A 140 7.06 4.48 6.99
N LEU A 141 5.96 5.23 6.89
CA LEU A 141 4.64 4.67 6.61
C LEU A 141 4.56 4.03 5.22
N ASN A 142 5.35 4.50 4.27
CA ASN A 142 5.46 3.90 2.93
C ASN A 142 6.00 2.46 2.93
N ILE A 143 6.64 2.01 4.00
CA ILE A 143 7.01 0.58 4.20
C ILE A 143 5.76 -0.30 4.08
N ASN A 144 4.62 0.24 4.52
CA ASN A 144 3.33 -0.45 4.47
C ASN A 144 2.65 -0.41 3.09
N ASP A 145 3.11 0.40 2.16
CA ASP A 145 2.57 0.46 0.79
C ASP A 145 3.00 -0.73 -0.07
N GLY A 146 3.96 -1.53 0.41
CA GLY A 146 4.41 -2.80 -0.18
C GLY A 146 3.70 -4.03 0.40
N PRO A 147 3.95 -5.21 -0.15
CA PRO A 147 3.38 -6.47 0.36
C PRO A 147 4.02 -6.95 1.66
N PHE A 148 5.11 -6.34 2.11
CA PHE A 148 5.95 -6.83 3.21
C PHE A 148 5.17 -7.08 4.51
N LEU A 149 4.53 -6.07 5.06
CA LEU A 149 3.80 -6.22 6.32
C LEU A 149 2.57 -7.13 6.18
N THR A 150 1.94 -7.14 5.01
CA THR A 150 0.86 -8.08 4.71
C THR A 150 1.34 -9.53 4.75
N LEU A 151 2.49 -9.82 4.14
CA LEU A 151 3.10 -11.16 4.17
C LEU A 151 3.45 -11.58 5.59
N VAL A 152 4.02 -10.66 6.38
CA VAL A 152 4.31 -10.92 7.80
C VAL A 152 3.03 -11.20 8.60
N ALA A 153 1.97 -10.42 8.39
CA ALA A 153 0.69 -10.61 9.08
C ALA A 153 0.04 -11.95 8.72
N VAL A 154 0.06 -12.33 7.45
CA VAL A 154 -0.49 -13.61 6.96
C VAL A 154 0.31 -14.79 7.47
N GLY A 155 1.64 -14.71 7.47
CA GLY A 155 2.52 -15.74 8.05
C GLY A 155 2.33 -15.88 9.55
N ALA A 156 2.26 -14.77 10.29
CA ALA A 156 2.04 -14.75 11.73
C ALA A 156 0.66 -15.28 12.14
N SER A 157 -0.35 -15.14 11.27
CA SER A 157 -1.70 -15.71 11.51
C SER A 157 -1.79 -17.21 11.26
N GLY A 158 -0.74 -17.86 10.75
CA GLY A 158 -0.71 -19.28 10.41
C GLY A 158 -1.60 -19.66 9.23
N MET A 159 -2.10 -18.68 8.45
CA MET A 159 -3.01 -18.92 7.33
C MET A 159 -2.32 -19.30 6.03
N ALA A 160 -1.03 -19.03 5.92
CA ALA A 160 -0.20 -19.45 4.82
C ALA A 160 1.26 -19.61 5.28
N ASP A 161 1.92 -20.63 4.78
CA ASP A 161 3.37 -20.76 4.92
C ASP A 161 4.03 -19.76 3.96
N ILE A 162 4.49 -18.65 4.51
CA ILE A 162 5.20 -17.63 3.75
C ILE A 162 6.70 -17.93 3.84
N PRO A 163 7.36 -18.33 2.73
CA PRO A 163 8.78 -18.56 2.72
C PRO A 163 9.53 -17.29 3.15
N LEU A 164 10.50 -17.44 4.06
CA LEU A 164 11.35 -16.33 4.50
C LEU A 164 11.98 -15.58 3.33
N GLN A 165 12.31 -16.29 2.25
CA GLN A 165 12.80 -15.71 1.00
C GLN A 165 11.84 -14.68 0.41
N SER A 166 10.52 -14.92 0.42
CA SER A 166 9.52 -13.96 -0.10
C SER A 166 9.49 -12.69 0.72
N ILE A 167 9.63 -12.81 2.04
CA ILE A 167 9.74 -11.66 2.96
C ILE A 167 11.01 -10.87 2.67
N LEU A 168 12.15 -11.56 2.55
CA LEU A 168 13.44 -10.92 2.25
C LEU A 168 13.41 -10.21 0.88
N CYS A 169 12.83 -10.83 -0.15
CA CYS A 169 12.68 -10.21 -1.47
C CYS A 169 11.80 -8.95 -1.44
N ALA A 170 10.75 -8.93 -0.60
CA ALA A 170 9.89 -7.76 -0.47
C ALA A 170 10.59 -6.59 0.25
N VAL A 171 11.50 -6.89 1.18
CA VAL A 171 12.24 -5.88 1.96
C VAL A 171 13.52 -5.43 1.26
N ALA A 172 14.13 -6.27 0.45
CA ALA A 172 15.43 -5.99 -0.17
C ALA A 172 15.51 -4.63 -0.87
N PRO A 173 14.54 -4.20 -1.71
CA PRO A 173 14.58 -2.88 -2.33
C PRO A 173 14.60 -1.74 -1.30
N ILE A 174 13.82 -1.86 -0.23
CA ILE A 174 13.76 -0.86 0.85
C ILE A 174 15.11 -0.78 1.56
N LEU A 175 15.72 -1.92 1.90
CA LEU A 175 17.01 -1.96 2.59
C LEU A 175 18.13 -1.38 1.73
N VAL A 176 18.18 -1.70 0.44
CA VAL A 176 19.19 -1.14 -0.47
C VAL A 176 19.01 0.38 -0.58
N GLY A 177 17.77 0.85 -0.76
CA GLY A 177 17.47 2.27 -0.77
C GLY A 177 17.87 2.96 0.54
N LEU A 178 17.54 2.37 1.70
CA LEU A 178 17.88 2.86 3.03
C LEU A 178 19.39 3.03 3.18
N ILE A 179 20.17 2.02 2.79
CA ILE A 179 21.62 2.06 2.88
C ILE A 179 22.15 3.21 2.00
N LEU A 180 21.78 3.26 0.73
CA LEU A 180 22.27 4.26 -0.21
C LEU A 180 21.87 5.68 0.18
N GLY A 181 20.62 5.91 0.58
CA GLY A 181 20.12 7.23 0.98
C GLY A 181 20.72 7.74 2.29
N ASN A 182 21.19 6.85 3.18
CA ASN A 182 21.89 7.26 4.40
C ASN A 182 23.42 7.40 4.21
N LEU A 183 23.99 6.72 3.21
CA LEU A 183 25.39 6.90 2.82
C LEU A 183 25.62 8.21 2.07
N ASP A 184 24.66 8.57 1.19
CA ASP A 184 24.79 9.74 0.36
C ASP A 184 23.42 10.45 0.25
N LYS A 185 23.37 11.70 0.74
CA LYS A 185 22.20 12.54 0.70
C LYS A 185 21.80 12.93 -0.72
N ASP A 186 22.77 13.10 -1.62
CA ASP A 186 22.50 13.46 -3.00
C ASP A 186 21.74 12.34 -3.73
N ILE A 187 22.02 11.07 -3.39
CA ILE A 187 21.23 9.92 -3.86
C ILE A 187 19.80 9.97 -3.32
N ALA A 188 19.61 10.30 -2.05
CA ALA A 188 18.26 10.43 -1.48
C ALA A 188 17.47 11.54 -2.19
N ASP A 189 18.08 12.70 -2.40
CA ASP A 189 17.46 13.84 -3.08
C ASP A 189 17.17 13.52 -4.56
N PHE A 190 18.06 12.81 -5.24
CA PHE A 190 17.88 12.33 -6.63
C PHE A 190 16.70 11.36 -6.75
N LEU A 191 16.52 10.47 -5.79
CA LEU A 191 15.46 9.44 -5.81
C LEU A 191 14.10 9.97 -5.31
N LYS A 192 14.07 11.10 -4.62
CA LYS A 192 12.85 11.69 -4.04
C LYS A 192 11.71 11.92 -5.05
N PRO A 193 11.94 12.44 -6.27
CA PRO A 193 10.90 12.58 -7.28
C PRO A 193 10.26 11.24 -7.67
N GLY A 194 10.99 10.13 -7.57
CA GLY A 194 10.51 8.78 -7.88
C GLY A 194 9.26 8.40 -7.11
N LEU A 195 9.08 8.90 -5.88
CA LEU A 195 7.89 8.65 -5.07
C LEU A 195 6.61 9.10 -5.76
N ASN A 196 6.63 10.28 -6.37
CA ASN A 196 5.45 10.83 -7.05
C ASN A 196 5.31 10.33 -8.50
N VAL A 197 6.43 10.12 -9.17
CA VAL A 197 6.46 9.71 -10.59
C VAL A 197 5.99 8.26 -10.75
N LEU A 198 6.38 7.35 -9.85
CA LEU A 198 6.08 5.92 -9.98
C LEU A 198 4.65 5.56 -9.59
N ILE A 199 3.98 6.37 -8.74
CA ILE A 199 2.60 6.11 -8.29
C ILE A 199 1.64 5.87 -9.46
N PRO A 200 1.51 6.76 -10.47
CA PRO A 200 0.58 6.54 -11.56
C PRO A 200 0.93 5.32 -12.42
N PHE A 201 2.22 4.97 -12.55
CA PHE A 201 2.62 3.80 -13.33
C PHE A 201 2.18 2.49 -12.67
N PHE A 202 2.54 2.27 -11.41
CA PHE A 202 2.11 1.03 -10.74
C PHE A 202 0.60 1.00 -10.50
N ALA A 203 -0.04 2.15 -10.26
CA ALA A 203 -1.49 2.23 -10.14
C ALA A 203 -2.21 1.79 -11.43
N PHE A 204 -1.74 2.26 -12.58
CA PHE A 204 -2.24 1.82 -13.87
C PHE A 204 -2.05 0.30 -14.07
N CYS A 205 -0.86 -0.21 -13.80
CA CYS A 205 -0.55 -1.64 -13.91
C CYS A 205 -1.44 -2.50 -13.00
N LEU A 206 -1.71 -2.04 -11.78
CA LEU A 206 -2.65 -2.70 -10.86
C LEU A 206 -4.07 -2.71 -11.45
N GLY A 207 -4.51 -1.60 -12.03
CA GLY A 207 -5.80 -1.50 -12.73
C GLY A 207 -5.85 -2.42 -13.95
N ALA A 208 -4.77 -2.54 -14.71
CA ALA A 208 -4.66 -3.45 -15.85
C ALA A 208 -4.78 -4.95 -15.49
N GLY A 209 -4.68 -5.29 -14.21
CA GLY A 209 -4.97 -6.64 -13.71
C GLY A 209 -6.42 -6.88 -13.31
N ILE A 210 -7.30 -5.88 -13.38
CA ILE A 210 -8.69 -5.93 -12.92
C ILE A 210 -9.62 -5.71 -14.11
N SER A 211 -10.66 -6.53 -14.25
CA SER A 211 -11.75 -6.29 -15.21
C SER A 211 -12.93 -5.60 -14.55
N LEU A 212 -13.70 -4.84 -15.34
CA LEU A 212 -14.91 -4.15 -14.83
C LEU A 212 -15.96 -5.15 -14.32
N GLY A 213 -16.06 -6.33 -14.95
CA GLY A 213 -16.91 -7.42 -14.46
C GLY A 213 -16.55 -7.88 -13.06
N ASN A 214 -15.25 -8.02 -12.76
CA ASN A 214 -14.77 -8.35 -11.41
C ASN A 214 -15.04 -7.22 -10.41
N LEU A 215 -15.04 -5.97 -10.86
CA LEU A 215 -15.36 -4.80 -10.03
C LEU A 215 -16.84 -4.79 -9.64
N VAL A 216 -17.73 -5.10 -10.59
CA VAL A 216 -19.17 -5.17 -10.37
C VAL A 216 -19.54 -6.34 -9.45
N THR A 217 -19.01 -7.54 -9.71
CA THR A 217 -19.29 -8.73 -8.89
C THR A 217 -18.73 -8.63 -7.46
N GLY A 218 -17.59 -7.94 -7.29
CA GLY A 218 -16.99 -7.67 -5.98
C GLY A 218 -17.44 -6.36 -5.33
N GLY A 219 -18.30 -5.57 -5.98
CA GLY A 219 -18.55 -4.17 -5.60
C GLY A 219 -19.07 -4.00 -4.17
N LEU A 220 -20.10 -4.76 -3.76
CA LEU A 220 -20.67 -4.66 -2.41
C LEU A 220 -19.67 -5.15 -1.35
N SER A 221 -19.02 -6.28 -1.60
CA SER A 221 -17.98 -6.82 -0.70
C SER A 221 -16.78 -5.88 -0.60
N GLY A 222 -16.39 -5.24 -1.70
CA GLY A 222 -15.32 -4.23 -1.71
C GLY A 222 -15.66 -2.98 -0.90
N ILE A 223 -16.88 -2.48 -1.02
CA ILE A 223 -17.38 -1.33 -0.22
C ILE A 223 -17.39 -1.71 1.26
N LEU A 224 -17.93 -2.89 1.60
CA LEU A 224 -17.95 -3.40 2.97
C LEU A 224 -16.54 -3.52 3.54
N LEU A 225 -15.60 -4.08 2.77
CA LEU A 225 -14.20 -4.18 3.16
C LEU A 225 -13.58 -2.80 3.40
N GLY A 226 -13.88 -1.82 2.54
CA GLY A 226 -13.43 -0.44 2.71
C GLY A 226 -13.94 0.18 4.02
N VAL A 227 -15.23 0.00 4.33
CA VAL A 227 -15.83 0.49 5.58
C VAL A 227 -15.19 -0.19 6.79
N ILE A 228 -15.04 -1.53 6.78
CA ILE A 228 -14.38 -2.27 7.84
C ILE A 228 -12.94 -1.78 8.02
N CYS A 229 -12.20 -1.61 6.93
CA CYS A 229 -10.83 -1.12 6.97
C CYS A 229 -10.74 0.25 7.65
N VAL A 230 -11.53 1.22 7.20
CA VAL A 230 -11.50 2.60 7.74
C VAL A 230 -11.93 2.61 9.20
N ALA A 231 -13.02 1.93 9.55
CA ALA A 231 -13.54 1.93 10.92
C ALA A 231 -12.58 1.22 11.89
N TRP A 232 -12.16 0.00 11.55
CA TRP A 232 -11.33 -0.81 12.43
C TRP A 232 -9.89 -0.30 12.53
N SER A 233 -9.20 -0.13 11.39
CA SER A 233 -7.83 0.37 11.45
C SER A 233 -7.75 1.82 11.89
N GLY A 234 -8.77 2.62 11.57
CA GLY A 234 -8.90 4.00 12.06
C GLY A 234 -8.95 4.05 13.57
N LEU A 235 -9.75 3.17 14.20
CA LEU A 235 -9.81 3.07 15.66
C LEU A 235 -8.41 2.85 16.26
N PHE A 236 -7.67 1.83 15.78
CA PHE A 236 -6.32 1.53 16.29
C PHE A 236 -5.33 2.68 16.05
N CYS A 237 -5.32 3.23 14.85
CA CYS A 237 -4.41 4.31 14.50
C CYS A 237 -4.70 5.62 15.26
N ILE A 238 -5.99 5.98 15.42
CA ILE A 238 -6.39 7.15 16.21
C ILE A 238 -6.07 6.96 17.69
N LEU A 239 -6.32 5.78 18.24
CA LEU A 239 -5.98 5.48 19.63
C LEU A 239 -4.46 5.54 19.86
N ALA A 240 -3.66 4.99 18.94
CA ALA A 240 -2.21 5.07 19.02
C ALA A 240 -1.71 6.52 18.93
N ASP A 241 -2.26 7.33 18.02
CA ASP A 241 -1.91 8.74 17.88
C ASP A 241 -2.30 9.54 19.16
N LYS A 242 -3.49 9.28 19.72
CA LYS A 242 -3.97 9.96 20.93
C LYS A 242 -3.24 9.53 22.20
N PHE A 243 -3.12 8.22 22.44
CA PHE A 243 -2.64 7.73 23.73
C PHE A 243 -1.13 7.53 23.77
N ILE A 244 -0.51 7.06 22.68
CA ILE A 244 0.94 6.80 22.64
C ILE A 244 1.69 8.05 22.23
N LEU A 245 1.21 8.74 21.19
CA LEU A 245 1.85 9.96 20.68
C LEU A 245 1.35 11.24 21.35
N LYS A 246 0.26 11.16 22.13
CA LYS A 246 -0.36 12.28 22.87
C LYS A 246 -0.74 13.45 21.95
N ARG A 247 -1.39 13.14 20.81
CA ARG A 247 -1.74 14.09 19.75
C ARG A 247 -3.26 14.06 19.46
N PRO A 248 -3.78 15.02 18.67
CA PRO A 248 -5.22 15.10 18.38
C PRO A 248 -5.82 13.90 17.63
N GLY A 249 -5.00 13.02 16.98
CA GLY A 249 -5.48 11.86 16.25
C GLY A 249 -5.59 12.05 14.73
N TYR A 250 -5.17 13.21 14.19
CA TYR A 250 -5.29 13.49 12.75
C TYR A 250 -4.45 12.56 11.88
N ALA A 251 -3.21 12.29 12.29
CA ALA A 251 -2.32 11.41 11.54
C ALA A 251 -2.83 9.96 11.57
N GLY A 252 -3.36 9.50 12.71
CA GLY A 252 -4.01 8.20 12.83
C GLY A 252 -5.24 8.08 11.92
N ALA A 253 -6.09 9.12 11.88
CA ALA A 253 -7.25 9.16 11.00
C ALA A 253 -6.85 9.16 9.51
N ALA A 254 -5.82 9.91 9.13
CA ALA A 254 -5.31 9.94 7.76
C ALA A 254 -4.77 8.57 7.30
N LEU A 255 -4.21 7.78 8.23
CA LEU A 255 -3.68 6.44 7.94
C LEU A 255 -4.76 5.35 7.87
N SER A 256 -5.99 5.62 8.27
CA SER A 256 -7.07 4.61 8.35
C SER A 256 -7.45 4.01 6.99
N SER A 257 -7.17 4.68 5.89
CA SER A 257 -7.51 4.22 4.55
C SER A 257 -6.65 3.05 4.08
N ALA A 258 -7.19 2.24 3.14
CA ALA A 258 -6.46 1.19 2.46
C ALA A 258 -6.11 1.58 1.02
N ALA A 259 -4.96 1.14 0.54
CA ALA A 259 -4.71 1.08 -0.89
C ALA A 259 -5.46 -0.13 -1.45
N GLY A 260 -6.34 0.08 -2.42
CA GLY A 260 -7.15 -0.99 -3.03
C GLY A 260 -6.30 -2.01 -3.80
N LYS A 261 -5.54 -2.84 -3.10
CA LYS A 261 -4.87 -4.02 -3.69
C LYS A 261 -5.81 -5.22 -3.60
N GLY A 262 -6.86 -5.19 -4.40
CA GLY A 262 -7.66 -6.38 -4.66
C GLY A 262 -6.82 -7.42 -5.40
N LYS A 263 -6.71 -8.62 -4.82
CA LYS A 263 -6.14 -9.86 -5.32
C LYS A 263 -4.62 -10.02 -5.23
N CYS A 264 -4.15 -10.45 -4.08
CA CYS A 264 -2.98 -11.30 -3.99
C CYS A 264 -3.34 -12.77 -4.40
N HIS A 265 -4.03 -12.95 -5.55
CA HIS A 265 -4.37 -14.29 -6.05
C HIS A 265 -3.17 -14.95 -6.76
N ASN A 266 -2.16 -14.18 -7.15
CA ASN A 266 -1.00 -14.68 -7.87
C ASN A 266 0.24 -14.94 -7.00
N CYS A 267 0.24 -14.56 -5.72
CA CYS A 267 1.37 -14.85 -4.84
C CYS A 267 1.33 -16.27 -4.26
N CYS A 268 0.13 -16.88 -4.10
CA CYS A 268 -0.01 -18.25 -3.59
C CYS A 268 -0.16 -19.33 -4.67
N GLY A 269 -0.41 -18.96 -5.95
CA GLY A 269 -0.75 -19.92 -7.00
C GLY A 269 0.41 -20.48 -7.84
N LYS A 270 1.65 -20.05 -7.63
CA LYS A 270 2.80 -20.50 -8.46
C LYS A 270 3.86 -21.31 -7.73
N TYR A 271 3.61 -21.74 -6.51
CA TYR A 271 4.56 -22.58 -5.76
C TYR A 271 4.12 -24.06 -5.58
N ASN A 272 3.08 -24.50 -6.29
CA ASN A 272 2.71 -25.92 -6.38
C ASN A 272 2.80 -26.39 -7.84
N ALA A 273 3.99 -26.43 -8.41
CA ALA A 273 4.35 -27.25 -9.58
C ALA A 273 5.85 -27.55 -9.51
#